data_13160e1f0c14506b7342e3f99d173a0d
#
_entry.id   13160e1f0c14506b7342e3f99d173a0d
#
_cell.length_a   1.000
_cell.length_b   1.000
_cell.length_c   1.000
_cell.angle_alpha   90.00
_cell.angle_beta   90.00
_cell.angle_gamma   90.00
#
_symmetry.space_group_name_H-M   'P 1'
#
loop_
_entity.id
_entity.type
_entity.pdbx_description
1 polymer ?
#
loop_
_entity_poly.entity_id
_entity_poly.type
_entity_poly.pdbx_seq_one_letter_code
_entity_poly.pdbx_strand_id
1 'polypeptide(L)'
;IRKGKYALPGLPAVWADEEEAETLEIVLADAVAGIEVRLLYAVLDENDVITRSVVVRNIGTTCVTIEKAAAACLDLVSGDYDVLRFYGKHAMERNLERTRLGHGSIRFGSRRGSSSHQYNPGVILAEAGATETAGACYGMLFVYSGNFCCETERDPYAQTRLLMGLN
;
A
#
# COMPACT_ATOMS: atom_id res chain seq x y z
N ILE A 1 -12.34 -17.59 3.85
CA ILE A 1 -11.71 -16.99 5.04
C ILE A 1 -10.93 -18.09 5.75
N ARG A 2 -9.75 -17.78 6.23
CA ARG A 2 -8.87 -18.67 7.01
C ARG A 2 -8.44 -17.97 8.27
N LYS A 3 -8.22 -18.72 9.36
CA LYS A 3 -7.54 -18.21 10.55
C LYS A 3 -6.06 -17.99 10.27
N GLY A 4 -5.49 -17.01 10.97
CA GLY A 4 -4.11 -16.60 10.83
C GLY A 4 -3.81 -15.74 9.60
N LYS A 5 -2.63 -15.17 9.59
CA LYS A 5 -2.12 -14.37 8.48
C LYS A 5 -1.41 -15.25 7.46
N TYR A 6 -1.78 -15.13 6.21
CA TYR A 6 -1.09 -15.81 5.11
C TYR A 6 0.19 -15.06 4.72
N ALA A 7 1.34 -15.72 4.83
CA ALA A 7 2.63 -15.21 4.38
C ALA A 7 2.96 -15.75 2.99
N LEU A 8 3.45 -14.89 2.11
CA LEU A 8 3.95 -15.30 0.78
C LEU A 8 5.40 -15.77 0.91
N PRO A 9 5.74 -16.98 0.40
CA PRO A 9 7.11 -17.48 0.46
C PRO A 9 8.11 -16.50 -0.18
N GLY A 10 9.24 -16.27 0.50
CA GLY A 10 10.33 -15.43 -0.01
C GLY A 10 10.10 -13.92 0.07
N LEU A 11 8.98 -13.47 0.61
CA LEU A 11 8.70 -12.06 0.84
C LEU A 11 8.69 -11.72 2.33
N PRO A 12 9.08 -10.49 2.70
CA PRO A 12 8.88 -10.00 4.06
C PRO A 12 7.42 -10.07 4.45
N ALA A 13 7.15 -10.34 5.71
CA ALA A 13 5.79 -10.45 6.20
C ALA A 13 5.64 -9.78 7.58
N VAL A 14 4.45 -9.29 7.86
CA VAL A 14 4.01 -8.98 9.22
C VAL A 14 3.69 -10.30 9.91
N TRP A 15 4.07 -10.45 11.16
CA TRP A 15 3.75 -11.63 11.98
C TRP A 15 2.39 -11.47 12.64
N ALA A 16 1.63 -12.55 12.66
CA ALA A 16 0.42 -12.69 13.47
C ALA A 16 0.12 -14.18 13.64
N ASP A 17 -0.33 -14.56 14.80
CA ASP A 17 -0.75 -15.91 15.14
C ASP A 17 -2.14 -16.24 14.58
N GLU A 18 -2.55 -17.51 14.67
CA GLU A 18 -3.86 -17.96 14.17
C GLU A 18 -5.04 -17.31 14.91
N GLU A 19 -4.82 -16.89 16.16
CA GLU A 19 -5.84 -16.23 16.99
C GLU A 19 -5.87 -14.70 16.78
N GLU A 20 -4.80 -14.11 16.23
CA GLU A 20 -4.63 -12.66 16.09
C GLU A 20 -5.13 -12.12 14.75
N ALA A 21 -5.32 -12.98 13.75
CA ALA A 21 -5.71 -12.54 12.42
C ALA A 21 -6.66 -13.49 11.72
N GLU A 22 -7.48 -12.93 10.85
CA GLU A 22 -8.25 -13.67 9.85
C GLU A 22 -7.87 -13.21 8.44
N THR A 23 -7.68 -14.15 7.52
CA THR A 23 -7.33 -13.86 6.13
C THR A 23 -8.47 -14.18 5.18
N LEU A 24 -8.89 -13.18 4.42
CA LEU A 24 -9.76 -13.31 3.24
C LEU A 24 -8.89 -13.46 2.00
N GLU A 25 -9.09 -14.54 1.23
CA GLU A 25 -8.53 -14.73 -0.09
C GLU A 25 -9.62 -14.57 -1.15
N ILE A 26 -9.41 -13.68 -2.11
CA ILE A 26 -10.27 -13.50 -3.28
C ILE A 26 -9.49 -13.91 -4.51
N VAL A 27 -10.02 -14.88 -5.25
CA VAL A 27 -9.41 -15.36 -6.50
C VAL A 27 -10.22 -14.84 -7.68
N LEU A 28 -9.54 -14.12 -8.56
CA LEU A 28 -10.07 -13.59 -9.81
C LEU A 28 -9.33 -14.27 -10.96
N ALA A 29 -10.06 -14.71 -11.98
CA ALA A 29 -9.45 -15.34 -13.15
C ALA A 29 -10.04 -14.75 -14.43
N ASP A 30 -9.15 -14.45 -15.38
CA ASP A 30 -9.49 -14.11 -16.75
C ASP A 30 -9.00 -15.24 -17.67
N ALA A 31 -9.92 -16.06 -18.16
CA ALA A 31 -9.60 -17.19 -19.01
C ALA A 31 -9.13 -16.76 -20.42
N VAL A 32 -9.51 -15.57 -20.87
CA VAL A 32 -9.11 -15.04 -22.19
C VAL A 32 -7.69 -14.50 -22.13
N ALA A 33 -7.37 -13.70 -21.10
CA ALA A 33 -6.04 -13.19 -20.88
C ALA A 33 -5.08 -14.26 -20.30
N GLY A 34 -5.59 -15.37 -19.79
CA GLY A 34 -4.80 -16.41 -19.14
C GLY A 34 -4.16 -15.95 -17.83
N ILE A 35 -4.84 -15.11 -17.07
CA ILE A 35 -4.31 -14.52 -15.82
C ILE A 35 -5.20 -14.91 -14.64
N GLU A 36 -4.56 -15.29 -13.54
CA GLU A 36 -5.18 -15.42 -12.22
C GLU A 36 -4.58 -14.38 -11.28
N VAL A 37 -5.42 -13.66 -10.53
CA VAL A 37 -5.01 -12.72 -9.48
C VAL A 37 -5.61 -13.17 -8.17
N ARG A 38 -4.77 -13.32 -7.14
CA ARG A 38 -5.19 -13.60 -5.78
C ARG A 38 -4.96 -12.37 -4.92
N LEU A 39 -6.01 -11.89 -4.30
CA LEU A 39 -5.99 -10.79 -3.36
C LEU A 39 -6.10 -11.36 -1.95
N LEU A 40 -5.09 -11.09 -1.14
CA LEU A 40 -5.01 -11.55 0.25
C LEU A 40 -5.18 -10.36 1.18
N TYR A 41 -6.17 -10.42 2.05
CA TYR A 41 -6.42 -9.42 3.10
C TYR A 41 -6.38 -10.13 4.44
N ALA A 42 -5.46 -9.77 5.32
CA ALA A 42 -5.51 -10.22 6.69
C ALA A 42 -5.88 -9.06 7.60
N VAL A 43 -6.87 -9.28 8.45
CA VAL A 43 -7.35 -8.31 9.44
C VAL A 43 -6.81 -8.71 10.79
N LEU A 44 -6.14 -7.76 11.46
CA LEU A 44 -5.68 -7.85 12.82
C LEU A 44 -6.56 -6.88 13.64
N ASP A 45 -7.66 -7.40 14.15
CA ASP A 45 -8.74 -6.60 14.74
C ASP A 45 -8.28 -5.81 15.97
N GLU A 46 -7.54 -6.43 16.86
CA GLU A 46 -7.04 -5.78 18.09
C GLU A 46 -6.04 -4.63 17.81
N ASN A 47 -5.50 -4.56 16.60
CA ASN A 47 -4.48 -3.58 16.23
C ASN A 47 -4.96 -2.54 15.22
N ASP A 48 -6.21 -2.60 14.75
CA ASP A 48 -6.74 -1.78 13.64
C ASP A 48 -5.86 -1.85 12.38
N VAL A 49 -5.29 -3.03 12.08
CA VAL A 49 -4.39 -3.24 10.97
C VAL A 49 -4.98 -4.20 9.95
N ILE A 50 -4.89 -3.81 8.67
CA ILE A 50 -5.19 -4.67 7.52
C ILE A 50 -3.91 -4.87 6.73
N THR A 51 -3.45 -6.10 6.59
CA THR A 51 -2.36 -6.40 5.66
C THR A 51 -2.92 -6.79 4.30
N ARG A 52 -2.23 -6.38 3.24
CA ARG A 52 -2.61 -6.67 1.87
C ARG A 52 -1.46 -7.27 1.07
N SER A 53 -1.73 -8.36 0.36
CA SER A 53 -0.79 -8.95 -0.59
C SER A 53 -1.51 -9.35 -1.87
N VAL A 54 -0.79 -9.32 -2.99
CA VAL A 54 -1.32 -9.70 -4.32
C VAL A 54 -0.39 -10.73 -4.94
N VAL A 55 -0.98 -11.80 -5.48
CA VAL A 55 -0.29 -12.79 -6.31
C VAL A 55 -0.88 -12.74 -7.69
N VAL A 56 -0.03 -12.55 -8.71
CA VAL A 56 -0.42 -12.62 -10.12
C VAL A 56 0.22 -13.87 -10.71
N ARG A 57 -0.59 -14.70 -11.37
CA ARG A 57 -0.15 -15.93 -12.01
C ARG A 57 -0.54 -15.92 -13.48
N ASN A 58 0.40 -16.25 -14.34
CA ASN A 58 0.10 -16.60 -15.71
C ASN A 58 -0.39 -18.06 -15.72
N ILE A 59 -1.65 -18.28 -16.04
CA ILE A 59 -2.29 -19.59 -16.18
C ILE A 59 -2.51 -19.96 -17.66
N GLY A 60 -2.12 -19.08 -18.58
CA GLY A 60 -2.14 -19.29 -20.00
C GLY A 60 -0.83 -19.84 -20.55
N THR A 61 -0.73 -19.91 -21.88
CA THR A 61 0.44 -20.41 -22.60
C THR A 61 1.31 -19.31 -23.23
N THR A 62 0.82 -18.07 -23.23
CA THR A 62 1.52 -16.91 -23.81
C THR A 62 2.16 -16.06 -22.74
N CYS A 63 3.24 -15.35 -23.07
CA CYS A 63 3.85 -14.38 -22.17
C CYS A 63 2.90 -13.21 -21.94
N VAL A 64 2.83 -12.76 -20.68
CA VAL A 64 2.08 -11.57 -20.25
C VAL A 64 3.03 -10.58 -19.62
N THR A 65 2.91 -9.31 -20.00
CA THR A 65 3.70 -8.21 -19.41
C THR A 65 2.84 -7.49 -18.37
N ILE A 66 3.38 -7.38 -17.15
CA ILE A 66 2.76 -6.59 -16.08
C ILE A 66 3.43 -5.21 -16.10
N GLU A 67 2.68 -4.17 -16.47
CA GLU A 67 3.19 -2.81 -16.53
C GLU A 67 3.17 -2.11 -15.15
N LYS A 68 2.21 -2.45 -14.30
CA LYS A 68 2.07 -1.89 -12.95
C LYS A 68 1.50 -2.93 -12.00
N ALA A 69 2.13 -3.09 -10.85
CA ALA A 69 1.66 -3.98 -9.78
C ALA A 69 1.51 -3.19 -8.47
N ALA A 70 0.33 -2.60 -8.25
CA ALA A 70 -0.03 -1.99 -6.98
C ALA A 70 -0.53 -3.07 -6.03
N ALA A 71 0.24 -3.37 -4.99
CA ALA A 71 -0.13 -4.36 -3.98
C ALA A 71 -1.31 -3.90 -3.13
N ALA A 72 -1.45 -2.59 -2.93
CA ALA A 72 -2.56 -2.00 -2.19
C ALA A 72 -3.20 -0.84 -2.96
N CYS A 73 -4.53 -0.78 -2.85
CA CYS A 73 -5.36 0.32 -3.31
C CYS A 73 -6.38 0.63 -2.21
N LEU A 74 -6.39 1.86 -1.74
CA LEU A 74 -7.36 2.38 -0.77
C LEU A 74 -8.11 3.53 -1.43
N ASP A 75 -9.43 3.43 -1.48
CA ASP A 75 -10.32 4.47 -1.96
C ASP A 75 -11.11 5.07 -0.79
N LEU A 76 -10.98 6.37 -0.59
CA LEU A 76 -11.73 7.15 0.39
C LEU A 76 -12.77 8.01 -0.34
N VAL A 77 -14.03 7.85 0.04
CA VAL A 77 -15.19 8.40 -0.70
C VAL A 77 -15.27 9.92 -0.62
N SER A 78 -14.77 10.51 0.48
CA SER A 78 -14.77 11.97 0.67
C SER A 78 -13.74 12.36 1.72
N GLY A 79 -13.33 13.60 1.70
CA GLY A 79 -12.44 14.18 2.70
C GLY A 79 -11.36 15.06 2.09
N ASP A 80 -10.87 15.98 2.92
CA ASP A 80 -9.69 16.77 2.64
C ASP A 80 -8.52 16.19 3.40
N TYR A 81 -7.52 15.73 2.67
CA TYR A 81 -6.36 15.07 3.25
C TYR A 81 -5.08 15.84 2.99
N ASP A 82 -4.17 15.71 3.94
CA ASP A 82 -2.76 15.99 3.78
C ASP A 82 -2.01 14.68 3.61
N VAL A 83 -1.04 14.67 2.73
CA VAL A 83 -0.11 13.55 2.51
C VAL A 83 1.13 13.81 3.34
N LEU A 84 1.40 12.91 4.30
CA LEU A 84 2.62 12.94 5.12
C LEU A 84 3.55 11.85 4.62
N ARG A 85 4.79 12.20 4.34
CA ARG A 85 5.84 11.28 3.92
C ARG A 85 7.14 11.58 4.63
N PHE A 86 8.02 10.58 4.66
CA PHE A 86 9.32 10.71 5.29
C PHE A 86 10.43 10.61 4.26
N TYR A 87 11.41 11.50 4.38
CA TYR A 87 12.60 11.52 3.57
C TYR A 87 13.83 11.83 4.42
N GLY A 88 15.01 11.73 3.86
CA GLY A 88 16.20 12.09 4.62
C GLY A 88 17.50 11.71 3.93
N LYS A 89 18.54 11.81 4.71
CA LYS A 89 19.91 11.42 4.35
C LYS A 89 20.64 10.99 5.62
N HIS A 90 21.86 10.49 5.47
CA HIS A 90 22.71 10.14 6.61
C HIS A 90 22.82 11.31 7.60
N ALA A 91 22.59 11.03 8.88
CA ALA A 91 22.51 11.98 10.00
C ALA A 91 21.37 13.02 9.91
N MET A 92 20.42 12.83 9.00
CA MET A 92 19.19 13.63 8.87
C MET A 92 18.06 12.73 8.35
N GLU A 93 17.82 11.63 9.03
CA GLU A 93 16.78 10.66 8.69
C GLU A 93 15.41 11.13 9.19
N ARG A 94 14.35 10.63 8.52
CA ARG A 94 12.95 10.81 8.92
C ARG A 94 12.50 12.26 9.02
N ASN A 95 12.93 13.12 8.10
CA ASN A 95 12.29 14.42 7.97
C ASN A 95 10.86 14.22 7.50
N LEU A 96 9.92 14.85 8.19
CA LEU A 96 8.52 14.82 7.85
C LEU A 96 8.21 15.91 6.82
N GLU A 97 7.57 15.54 5.75
CA GLU A 97 6.94 16.46 4.81
C GLU A 97 5.43 16.25 4.84
N ARG A 98 4.69 17.34 5.05
CA ARG A 98 3.23 17.36 5.02
C ARG A 98 2.77 18.27 3.88
N THR A 99 2.05 17.69 2.92
CA THR A 99 1.59 18.39 1.72
C THR A 99 0.08 18.26 1.58
N ARG A 100 -0.62 19.37 1.38
CA ARG A 100 -2.06 19.34 1.08
C ARG A 100 -2.29 18.61 -0.24
N LEU A 101 -3.18 17.63 -0.23
CA LEU A 101 -3.63 16.96 -1.45
C LEU A 101 -4.66 17.82 -2.18
N GLY A 102 -4.22 18.47 -3.26
CA GLY A 102 -5.09 19.17 -4.21
C GLY A 102 -5.60 18.24 -5.31
N HIS A 103 -6.24 18.80 -6.34
CA HIS A 103 -6.60 18.02 -7.53
C HIS A 103 -5.36 17.49 -8.23
N GLY A 104 -5.46 16.27 -8.75
CA GLY A 104 -4.36 15.55 -9.38
C GLY A 104 -3.66 14.60 -8.42
N SER A 105 -2.38 14.33 -8.64
CA SER A 105 -1.65 13.31 -7.90
C SER A 105 -0.37 13.80 -7.26
N ILE A 106 -0.04 13.21 -6.10
CA ILE A 106 1.27 13.26 -5.47
C ILE A 106 1.89 11.86 -5.60
N ARG A 107 3.07 11.78 -6.20
CA ARG A 107 3.78 10.54 -6.43
C ARG A 107 5.19 10.59 -5.86
N PHE A 108 5.59 9.52 -5.18
CA PHE A 108 6.96 9.33 -4.71
C PHE A 108 7.32 7.84 -4.68
N GLY A 109 8.59 7.54 -4.54
CA GLY A 109 9.07 6.16 -4.51
C GLY A 109 10.56 6.07 -4.74
N SER A 110 11.09 4.85 -4.83
CA SER A 110 12.49 4.57 -5.11
C SER A 110 12.63 3.69 -6.34
N ARG A 111 13.60 4.05 -7.20
CA ARG A 111 14.06 3.27 -8.36
C ARG A 111 15.53 2.88 -8.26
N ARG A 112 16.08 2.92 -7.06
CA ARG A 112 17.51 2.71 -6.80
C ARG A 112 17.88 1.26 -6.45
N GLY A 113 16.94 0.34 -6.61
CA GLY A 113 17.09 -1.05 -6.17
C GLY A 113 16.75 -1.28 -4.69
N SER A 114 16.57 -0.20 -3.92
CA SER A 114 16.20 -0.27 -2.50
C SER A 114 15.34 0.90 -2.07
N SER A 115 14.44 0.67 -1.13
CA SER A 115 13.91 1.70 -0.26
C SER A 115 14.93 2.02 0.84
N SER A 116 14.93 3.24 1.35
CA SER A 116 15.92 3.68 2.33
C SER A 116 15.41 4.87 3.15
N HIS A 117 16.25 5.37 4.04
CA HIS A 117 16.00 6.64 4.74
C HIS A 117 15.82 7.84 3.79
N GLN A 118 16.32 7.76 2.54
CA GLN A 118 16.10 8.80 1.53
C GLN A 118 14.67 8.78 1.00
N TYR A 119 14.10 7.57 0.85
CA TYR A 119 12.74 7.32 0.36
C TYR A 119 12.11 6.24 1.23
N ASN A 120 11.47 6.68 2.31
CA ASN A 120 10.82 5.76 3.23
C ASN A 120 9.57 5.15 2.58
N PRO A 121 9.38 3.83 2.62
CA PRO A 121 8.25 3.16 1.98
C PRO A 121 6.98 3.24 2.84
N GLY A 122 6.60 4.44 3.23
CA GLY A 122 5.43 4.71 4.06
C GLY A 122 4.80 6.05 3.75
N VAL A 123 3.51 6.13 3.95
CA VAL A 123 2.69 7.33 3.77
C VAL A 123 1.60 7.37 4.83
N ILE A 124 1.23 8.57 5.25
CA ILE A 124 0.04 8.80 6.07
C ILE A 124 -0.85 9.79 5.33
N LEU A 125 -2.12 9.44 5.15
CA LEU A 125 -3.18 10.37 4.80
C LEU A 125 -3.82 10.85 6.09
N ALA A 126 -3.63 12.11 6.42
CA ALA A 126 -4.23 12.73 7.59
C ALA A 126 -5.33 13.69 7.18
N GLU A 127 -6.46 13.70 7.87
CA GLU A 127 -7.46 14.73 7.68
C GLU A 127 -6.87 16.13 7.78
N ALA A 128 -7.45 17.07 7.02
CA ALA A 128 -7.06 18.46 7.10
C ALA A 128 -7.20 18.99 8.54
N GLY A 129 -6.09 19.47 9.10
CA GLY A 129 -6.07 19.93 10.47
C GLY A 129 -5.85 18.84 11.53
N ALA A 130 -5.70 17.56 11.15
CA ALA A 130 -5.30 16.52 12.08
C ALA A 130 -3.93 16.81 12.70
N THR A 131 -3.83 16.52 13.98
CA THR A 131 -2.62 16.70 14.83
C THR A 131 -2.18 15.34 15.37
N GLU A 132 -1.13 15.31 16.19
CA GLU A 132 -0.67 14.11 16.88
C GLU A 132 -1.69 13.56 17.91
N THR A 133 -2.67 14.35 18.30
CA THR A 133 -3.61 14.02 19.37
C THR A 133 -5.08 14.10 18.95
N ALA A 134 -5.37 14.55 17.72
CA ALA A 134 -6.74 14.71 17.25
C ALA A 134 -6.85 14.61 15.72
N GLY A 135 -7.99 14.12 15.24
CA GLY A 135 -8.30 13.90 13.83
C GLY A 135 -8.03 12.46 13.39
N ALA A 136 -8.56 12.07 12.24
CA ALA A 136 -8.34 10.75 11.68
C ALA A 136 -7.13 10.73 10.74
N CYS A 137 -6.45 9.59 10.70
CA CYS A 137 -5.38 9.34 9.75
C CYS A 137 -5.38 7.87 9.30
N TYR A 138 -4.87 7.63 8.09
CA TYR A 138 -4.72 6.32 7.48
C TYR A 138 -3.26 6.12 7.10
N GLY A 139 -2.57 5.21 7.78
CA GLY A 139 -1.19 4.87 7.49
C GLY A 139 -1.09 3.70 6.51
N MET A 140 -0.18 3.77 5.54
CA MET A 140 0.15 2.66 4.67
C MET A 140 1.66 2.47 4.63
N LEU A 141 2.12 1.26 4.96
CA LEU A 141 3.52 0.85 4.95
C LEU A 141 3.74 -0.26 3.95
N PHE A 142 4.72 -0.11 3.09
CA PHE A 142 5.12 -1.14 2.15
C PHE A 142 6.21 -2.01 2.76
N VAL A 143 5.86 -3.24 3.12
CA VAL A 143 6.76 -4.19 3.77
C VAL A 143 7.65 -4.87 2.72
N TYR A 144 8.52 -4.08 2.11
CA TYR A 144 9.49 -4.50 1.10
C TYR A 144 10.64 -3.51 1.03
N SER A 145 11.86 -4.02 0.90
CA SER A 145 13.08 -3.20 0.93
C SER A 145 13.58 -2.77 -0.46
N GLY A 146 12.92 -3.20 -1.53
CA GLY A 146 13.30 -2.88 -2.91
C GLY A 146 12.66 -1.60 -3.46
N ASN A 147 12.56 -1.53 -4.78
CA ASN A 147 11.89 -0.43 -5.46
C ASN A 147 10.40 -0.39 -5.12
N PHE A 148 9.88 0.80 -4.94
CA PHE A 148 8.46 1.00 -4.69
C PHE A 148 7.94 2.29 -5.31
N CYS A 149 6.64 2.35 -5.49
CA CYS A 149 5.92 3.56 -5.86
C CYS A 149 4.71 3.73 -4.93
N CYS A 150 4.54 4.95 -4.45
CA CYS A 150 3.33 5.41 -3.79
C CYS A 150 2.74 6.55 -4.61
N GLU A 151 1.44 6.50 -4.84
CA GLU A 151 0.70 7.50 -5.59
C GLU A 151 -0.61 7.78 -4.87
N THR A 152 -0.83 9.07 -4.58
CA THR A 152 -2.08 9.54 -3.98
C THR A 152 -2.72 10.50 -4.96
N GLU A 153 -3.97 10.25 -5.31
CA GLU A 153 -4.73 11.04 -6.28
C GLU A 153 -6.03 11.53 -5.65
N ARG A 154 -6.39 12.78 -5.95
CA ARG A 154 -7.71 13.33 -5.66
C ARG A 154 -8.39 13.69 -6.96
N ASP A 155 -9.56 13.10 -7.19
CA ASP A 155 -10.36 13.34 -8.36
C ASP A 155 -11.23 14.61 -8.24
N PRO A 156 -11.92 15.06 -9.33
CA PRO A 156 -12.82 16.22 -9.30
C PRO A 156 -14.03 16.05 -8.37
N TYR A 157 -14.36 14.83 -7.95
CA TYR A 157 -15.47 14.54 -7.03
C TYR A 157 -15.01 14.49 -5.56
N ALA A 158 -13.76 14.91 -5.29
CA ALA A 158 -13.13 14.86 -3.98
C ALA A 158 -12.95 13.45 -3.40
N GLN A 159 -12.96 12.43 -4.26
CA GLN A 159 -12.55 11.08 -3.87
C GLN A 159 -11.03 10.98 -3.86
N THR A 160 -10.50 10.32 -2.87
CA THR A 160 -9.06 10.13 -2.73
C THR A 160 -8.69 8.68 -2.92
N ARG A 161 -7.74 8.40 -3.81
CA ARG A 161 -7.16 7.08 -4.04
C ARG A 161 -5.71 7.05 -3.60
N LEU A 162 -5.34 6.06 -2.81
CA LEU A 162 -3.97 5.78 -2.42
C LEU A 162 -3.55 4.43 -2.99
N LEU A 163 -2.50 4.43 -3.80
CA LEU A 163 -1.90 3.25 -4.41
C LEU A 163 -0.48 3.06 -3.88
N MET A 164 -0.10 1.83 -3.56
CA MET A 164 1.27 1.49 -3.20
C MET A 164 1.64 0.10 -3.73
N GLY A 165 2.84 -0.02 -4.28
CA GLY A 165 3.33 -1.28 -4.82
C GLY A 165 4.73 -1.19 -5.42
N LEU A 166 5.06 -2.20 -6.22
CA LEU A 166 6.31 -2.24 -6.96
C LEU A 166 6.34 -1.17 -8.07
N ASN A 167 7.55 -0.70 -8.39
CA ASN A 167 7.82 0.29 -9.43
C ASN A 167 8.67 -0.31 -10.54
#